data_e05df058e176b419ad03973eed665034
#
_entry.id   e05df058e176b419ad03973eed665034
#
_cell.length_a   1.000
_cell.length_b   1.000
_cell.length_c   1.000
_cell.angle_alpha   90.00
_cell.angle_beta   90.00
_cell.angle_gamma   90.00
#
_symmetry.space_group_name_H-M   'P 1'
#
loop_
_entity.id
_entity.type
_entity.pdbx_description
1 polymer ?
#
loop_
_entity_poly.entity_id
_entity_poly.type
_entity_poly.pdbx_seq_one_letter_code
_entity_poly.pdbx_strand_id
1 'polypeptide(L)'
;MAFLTLYANPGIELRVVGFHAQQAVEKFLKAVLVARGKVFTPTHDVARLAQTLEATGAALPVTIDVLKRLNPYAVAFRYDDRDIHTLARGEILALVDTIANFAKATLSGSG
;
A
#
# COMPACT_ATOMS: atom_id res chain seq x y z
N MET A 1 -9.92 1.79 26.57
CA MET A 1 -10.05 2.54 25.35
C MET A 1 -10.76 1.74 24.29
N ALA A 2 -11.76 2.33 23.71
CA ALA A 2 -12.54 1.66 22.66
C ALA A 2 -11.67 1.23 21.50
N PHE A 3 -10.68 2.04 21.18
CA PHE A 3 -9.74 1.76 20.11
C PHE A 3 -9.01 0.43 20.31
N LEU A 4 -8.47 0.22 21.50
CA LEU A 4 -7.77 -1.03 21.81
C LEU A 4 -8.71 -2.21 21.83
N THR A 5 -9.92 -2.02 22.31
CA THR A 5 -10.92 -3.07 22.32
C THR A 5 -11.28 -3.50 20.90
N LEU A 6 -11.43 -2.54 20.01
CA LEU A 6 -11.72 -2.83 18.62
C LEU A 6 -10.62 -3.68 17.98
N TYR A 7 -9.37 -3.39 18.30
CA TYR A 7 -8.24 -4.11 17.73
C TYR A 7 -7.92 -5.42 18.43
N ALA A 8 -8.68 -5.76 19.45
CA ALA A 8 -8.50 -7.05 20.11
C ALA A 8 -8.93 -8.23 19.23
N ASN A 9 -9.80 -7.99 18.25
CA ASN A 9 -10.21 -9.04 17.32
C ASN A 9 -9.18 -9.14 16.17
N PRO A 10 -8.50 -10.27 16.02
CA PRO A 10 -7.44 -10.39 15.02
C PRO A 10 -7.90 -10.14 13.58
N GLY A 11 -9.12 -10.55 13.24
CA GLY A 11 -9.65 -10.33 11.90
C GLY A 11 -9.89 -8.86 11.64
N ILE A 12 -10.45 -8.15 12.61
CA ILE A 12 -10.67 -6.71 12.50
C ILE A 12 -9.35 -5.99 12.48
N GLU A 13 -8.42 -6.39 13.34
CA GLU A 13 -7.09 -5.78 13.38
C GLU A 13 -6.39 -5.90 12.03
N LEU A 14 -6.40 -7.08 11.44
CA LEU A 14 -5.74 -7.29 10.16
C LEU A 14 -6.36 -6.42 9.07
N ARG A 15 -7.68 -6.31 9.04
CA ARG A 15 -8.35 -5.47 8.05
C ARG A 15 -8.04 -3.99 8.24
N VAL A 16 -7.97 -3.54 9.49
CA VAL A 16 -7.63 -2.15 9.79
C VAL A 16 -6.18 -1.86 9.38
N VAL A 17 -5.27 -2.72 9.76
CA VAL A 17 -3.86 -2.58 9.39
C VAL A 17 -3.72 -2.60 7.86
N GLY A 18 -4.37 -3.53 7.20
CA GLY A 18 -4.33 -3.65 5.75
C GLY A 18 -4.90 -2.43 5.04
N PHE A 19 -6.01 -1.90 5.54
CA PHE A 19 -6.62 -0.71 4.97
C PHE A 19 -5.67 0.50 5.06
N HIS A 20 -5.12 0.74 6.23
CA HIS A 20 -4.20 1.86 6.41
C HIS A 20 -2.90 1.66 5.62
N ALA A 21 -2.43 0.43 5.52
CA ALA A 21 -1.26 0.12 4.72
C ALA A 21 -1.51 0.40 3.24
N GLN A 22 -2.66 -0.02 2.73
CA GLN A 22 -3.02 0.22 1.35
C GLN A 22 -3.08 1.72 1.06
N GLN A 23 -3.68 2.49 1.96
CA GLN A 23 -3.74 3.95 1.81
C GLN A 23 -2.34 4.58 1.84
N ALA A 24 -1.47 4.12 2.73
CA ALA A 24 -0.12 4.63 2.83
C ALA A 24 0.68 4.32 1.56
N VAL A 25 0.63 3.08 1.10
CA VAL A 25 1.34 2.67 -0.12
C VAL A 25 0.83 3.45 -1.32
N GLU A 26 -0.48 3.61 -1.43
CA GLU A 26 -1.07 4.40 -2.51
C GLU A 26 -0.50 5.82 -2.53
N LYS A 27 -0.46 6.46 -1.38
CA LYS A 27 0.04 7.84 -1.28
C LYS A 27 1.53 7.93 -1.59
N PHE A 28 2.32 6.98 -1.10
CA PHE A 28 3.75 6.96 -1.40
C PHE A 28 4.01 6.79 -2.90
N LEU A 29 3.31 5.88 -3.55
CA LEU A 29 3.50 5.65 -4.97
C LEU A 29 3.07 6.85 -5.81
N LYS A 30 1.96 7.49 -5.42
CA LYS A 30 1.51 8.71 -6.10
C LYS A 30 2.52 9.84 -5.93
N ALA A 31 3.10 9.99 -4.74
CA ALA A 31 4.10 11.02 -4.49
C ALA A 31 5.34 10.81 -5.37
N VAL A 32 5.77 9.57 -5.50
CA VAL A 32 6.92 9.26 -6.36
C VAL A 32 6.61 9.54 -7.82
N LEU A 33 5.40 9.19 -8.28
CA LEU A 33 4.99 9.48 -9.65
C LEU A 33 4.99 10.98 -9.94
N VAL A 34 4.46 11.76 -9.01
CA VAL A 34 4.47 13.23 -9.15
C VAL A 34 5.90 13.75 -9.18
N ALA A 35 6.77 13.24 -8.31
CA ALA A 35 8.17 13.66 -8.28
C ALA A 35 8.91 13.33 -9.57
N ARG A 36 8.48 12.29 -10.25
CA ARG A 36 9.07 11.91 -11.54
C ARG A 36 8.39 12.63 -12.72
N GLY A 37 7.47 13.53 -12.44
CA GLY A 37 6.77 14.28 -13.47
C GLY A 37 5.77 13.46 -14.27
N LYS A 38 5.32 12.36 -13.71
CA LYS A 38 4.45 11.45 -14.43
C LYS A 38 2.98 11.74 -14.12
N VAL A 39 2.19 11.90 -15.17
CA VAL A 39 0.74 11.99 -15.05
C VAL A 39 0.18 10.57 -14.96
N PHE A 40 -0.80 10.36 -14.10
CA PHE A 40 -1.42 9.05 -13.95
C PHE A 40 -2.92 9.19 -13.78
N THR A 41 -3.66 8.17 -14.21
CA THR A 41 -5.10 8.11 -14.03
C THR A 41 -5.44 7.95 -12.56
N PRO A 42 -6.40 8.67 -12.01
CA PRO A 42 -6.82 8.46 -10.63
C PRO A 42 -7.21 7.01 -10.39
N THR A 43 -6.61 6.39 -9.38
CA THR A 43 -6.87 5.00 -9.05
C THR A 43 -6.46 4.72 -7.62
N HIS A 44 -7.09 3.74 -7.01
CA HIS A 44 -6.69 3.21 -5.72
C HIS A 44 -5.97 1.88 -5.86
N ASP A 45 -5.74 1.43 -7.08
CA ASP A 45 -5.05 0.18 -7.37
C ASP A 45 -3.54 0.39 -7.28
N VAL A 46 -2.95 -0.04 -6.18
CA VAL A 46 -1.51 0.17 -5.96
C VAL A 46 -0.64 -0.60 -6.96
N ALA A 47 -1.12 -1.73 -7.45
CA ALA A 47 -0.40 -2.46 -8.48
C ALA A 47 -0.34 -1.67 -9.78
N ARG A 48 -1.42 -1.00 -10.12
CA ARG A 48 -1.47 -0.16 -11.32
C ARG A 48 -0.53 1.03 -11.20
N LEU A 49 -0.51 1.67 -10.04
CA LEU A 49 0.43 2.77 -9.78
C LEU A 49 1.87 2.30 -9.92
N ALA A 50 2.16 1.12 -9.38
CA ALA A 50 3.51 0.56 -9.47
C ALA A 50 3.89 0.24 -10.92
N GLN A 51 2.96 -0.29 -11.70
CA GLN A 51 3.20 -0.54 -13.13
C GLN A 51 3.53 0.75 -13.86
N THR A 52 2.82 1.82 -13.55
CA THR A 52 3.09 3.12 -14.13
C THR A 52 4.49 3.61 -13.75
N LEU A 53 4.90 3.39 -12.51
CA LEU A 53 6.26 3.73 -12.08
C LEU A 53 7.32 2.93 -12.81
N GLU A 54 7.12 1.64 -12.98
CA GLU A 54 8.06 0.81 -13.71
C GLU A 54 8.22 1.28 -15.15
N ALA A 55 7.13 1.75 -15.74
CA ALA A 55 7.17 2.27 -17.09
C ALA A 55 8.03 3.54 -17.21
N THR A 56 8.28 4.23 -16.09
CA THR A 56 9.18 5.39 -16.08
C THR A 56 10.65 4.98 -15.91
N GLY A 57 10.92 3.68 -15.78
CA GLY A 57 12.28 3.19 -15.54
C GLY A 57 12.63 3.02 -14.08
N ALA A 58 11.70 3.24 -13.18
CA ALA A 58 11.97 3.08 -11.76
C ALA A 58 12.08 1.61 -11.38
N ALA A 59 13.07 1.31 -10.56
CA ALA A 59 13.23 -0.05 -10.02
C ALA A 59 12.48 -0.12 -8.70
N LEU A 60 11.41 -0.90 -8.66
CA LEU A 60 10.61 -1.05 -7.45
C LEU A 60 11.27 -2.05 -6.50
N PRO A 61 11.18 -1.81 -5.19
CA PRO A 61 11.75 -2.72 -4.20
C PRO A 61 10.89 -3.94 -3.91
N VAL A 62 9.71 -4.03 -4.53
CA VAL A 62 8.77 -5.13 -4.32
C VAL A 62 8.18 -5.54 -5.66
N THR A 63 7.57 -6.71 -5.70
CA THR A 63 6.93 -7.19 -6.92
C THR A 63 5.53 -6.61 -7.06
N ILE A 64 5.08 -6.51 -8.29
CA ILE A 64 3.70 -6.10 -8.56
C ILE A 64 2.72 -7.08 -7.93
N ASP A 65 3.06 -8.36 -7.93
CA ASP A 65 2.19 -9.39 -7.38
C ASP A 65 1.89 -9.17 -5.89
N VAL A 66 2.89 -8.80 -5.11
CA VAL A 66 2.66 -8.54 -3.69
C VAL A 66 1.78 -7.31 -3.48
N LEU A 67 1.91 -6.31 -4.34
CA LEU A 67 1.05 -5.13 -4.29
C LEU A 67 -0.40 -5.46 -4.64
N LYS A 68 -0.61 -6.38 -5.58
CA LYS A 68 -1.95 -6.85 -5.89
C LYS A 68 -2.63 -7.46 -4.67
N ARG A 69 -1.86 -8.13 -3.83
CA ARG A 69 -2.40 -8.75 -2.61
C ARG A 69 -2.83 -7.73 -1.57
N LEU A 70 -2.34 -6.51 -1.66
CA LEU A 70 -2.73 -5.44 -0.76
C LEU A 70 -4.07 -4.80 -1.18
N ASN A 71 -4.39 -4.83 -2.46
CA ASN A 71 -5.59 -4.16 -2.98
C ASN A 71 -6.91 -4.54 -2.31
N PRO A 72 -7.18 -5.80 -1.95
CA PRO A 72 -8.45 -6.13 -1.32
C PRO A 72 -8.73 -5.38 -0.04
N TYR A 73 -7.69 -4.95 0.67
CA TYR A 73 -7.87 -4.20 1.93
C TYR A 73 -8.42 -2.79 1.71
N ALA A 74 -8.36 -2.28 0.49
CA ALA A 74 -8.87 -0.94 0.18
C ALA A 74 -10.38 -0.83 0.42
N VAL A 75 -11.09 -1.93 0.28
CA VAL A 75 -12.56 -1.95 0.41
C VAL A 75 -13.04 -2.83 1.54
N ALA A 76 -12.13 -3.35 2.35
CA ALA A 76 -12.48 -4.33 3.36
C ALA A 76 -13.49 -3.84 4.40
N PHE A 77 -13.45 -2.57 4.72
CA PHE A 77 -14.39 -2.02 5.70
C PHE A 77 -15.80 -1.83 5.16
N ARG A 78 -15.95 -1.75 3.85
CA ARG A 78 -17.22 -1.34 3.27
C ARG A 78 -18.20 -2.47 3.16
N TYR A 79 -17.68 -3.70 2.98
CA TYR A 79 -18.56 -4.70 2.45
C TYR A 79 -18.60 -5.96 3.28
N ASP A 80 -17.99 -6.01 4.55
CA ASP A 80 -17.60 -7.24 4.64
C ASP A 80 -17.42 -7.95 5.85
N ASP A 81 -18.03 -9.01 5.85
CA ASP A 81 -17.90 -10.08 6.78
C ASP A 81 -16.81 -11.03 6.46
N ARG A 82 -16.21 -10.95 5.28
CA ARG A 82 -15.22 -11.94 4.89
C ARG A 82 -13.86 -11.59 5.44
N ASP A 83 -13.16 -12.60 5.89
CA ASP A 83 -11.79 -12.45 6.29
C ASP A 83 -10.93 -12.30 5.05
N ILE A 84 -10.07 -11.30 5.05
CA ILE A 84 -9.11 -11.10 3.98
C ILE A 84 -7.76 -11.50 4.50
N HIS A 85 -7.17 -12.51 3.86
CA HIS A 85 -5.90 -13.08 4.29
C HIS A 85 -4.90 -13.17 3.16
N THR A 86 -4.93 -12.22 2.24
CA THR A 86 -3.98 -12.21 1.12
C THR A 86 -2.57 -11.93 1.57
N LEU A 87 -2.43 -11.26 2.72
CA LEU A 87 -1.13 -10.98 3.32
C LEU A 87 -1.23 -11.15 4.83
N ALA A 88 -0.18 -11.63 5.45
CA ALA A 88 -0.08 -11.65 6.91
C ALA A 88 0.27 -10.26 7.42
N ARG A 89 -0.04 -10.00 8.68
CA ARG A 89 0.22 -8.69 9.30
C ARG A 89 1.68 -8.27 9.17
N GLY A 90 2.61 -9.17 9.46
CA GLY A 90 4.04 -8.86 9.34
C GLY A 90 4.46 -8.52 7.93
N GLU A 91 3.86 -9.20 6.95
CA GLU A 91 4.11 -8.91 5.54
C GLU A 91 3.59 -7.52 5.16
N ILE A 92 2.42 -7.15 5.67
CA ILE A 92 1.83 -5.83 5.42
C ILE A 92 2.73 -4.74 5.98
N LEU A 93 3.17 -4.90 7.23
CA LEU A 93 4.03 -3.90 7.87
C LEU A 93 5.37 -3.77 7.17
N ALA A 94 5.96 -4.89 6.78
CA ALA A 94 7.22 -4.87 6.03
C ALA A 94 7.05 -4.20 4.67
N LEU A 95 5.94 -4.44 4.02
CA LEU A 95 5.65 -3.83 2.72
C LEU A 95 5.55 -2.31 2.83
N VAL A 96 4.84 -1.82 3.83
CA VAL A 96 4.73 -0.36 4.05
C VAL A 96 6.11 0.24 4.30
N ASP A 97 6.90 -0.40 5.14
CA ASP A 97 8.24 0.08 5.45
C ASP A 97 9.12 0.14 4.20
N THR A 98 9.08 -0.90 3.41
CA THR A 98 9.87 -0.99 2.19
C THR A 98 9.48 0.10 1.20
N ILE A 99 8.18 0.31 1.00
CA ILE A 99 7.68 1.35 0.09
C ILE A 99 7.96 2.74 0.66
N ALA A 100 7.82 2.93 1.97
CA ALA A 100 8.13 4.22 2.59
C ALA A 100 9.59 4.59 2.40
N ASN A 101 10.49 3.64 2.59
CA ASN A 101 11.92 3.88 2.38
C ASN A 101 12.26 4.18 0.92
N PHE A 102 11.63 3.46 0.01
CA PHE A 102 11.76 3.72 -1.41
C PHE A 102 11.31 5.14 -1.77
N ALA A 103 10.14 5.55 -1.26
CA ALA A 103 9.62 6.88 -1.53
C ALA A 103 10.51 7.97 -0.94
N LYS A 104 10.97 7.78 0.28
CA LYS A 104 11.87 8.74 0.93
C LYS A 104 13.16 8.90 0.15
N ALA A 105 13.75 7.82 -0.31
CA ALA A 105 14.98 7.88 -1.08
C ALA A 105 14.77 8.62 -2.40
N THR A 106 13.65 8.40 -3.05
CA THR A 106 13.34 9.07 -4.30
C THR A 106 13.08 10.56 -4.09
N LEU A 107 12.29 10.88 -3.06
CA LEU A 107 11.86 12.27 -2.83
C LEU A 107 12.96 13.15 -2.26
N SER A 108 13.86 12.57 -1.46
CA SER A 108 14.98 13.33 -0.96
C SER A 108 16.13 13.39 -1.93
N GLY A 109 16.19 12.68 -2.99
CA GLY A 109 17.10 12.60 -3.75
C GLY A 109 17.68 13.13 -4.52
N SER A 110 17.84 13.18 -4.34
CA SER A 110 18.83 13.21 -5.04
C SER A 110 18.73 12.88 -6.41
N GLY A 111 17.84 13.03 -6.78
CA GLY A 111 17.81 12.88 -8.14
C GLY A 111 17.60 11.83 -8.75
#